data_71b7cc2ac6c068f6af9c4231e2141649
#
_entry.id   71b7cc2ac6c068f6af9c4231e2141649
#
_cell.length_a   1.000
_cell.length_b   1.000
_cell.length_c   1.000
_cell.angle_alpha   90.00
_cell.angle_beta   90.00
_cell.angle_gamma   90.00
#
_symmetry.space_group_name_H-M   'P 1'
#
loop_
_entity.id
_entity.type
_entity.pdbx_description
1 polymer ?
#
loop_
_entity_poly.entity_id
_entity_poly.type
_entity_poly.pdbx_seq_one_letter_code
_entity_poly.pdbx_strand_id
1 'polypeptide(L)'
;MASESDRTRDRARKRGRNSSGEATRIKLITVAEAMFADRGIAAVSLNEIRLSAGQSNAAVVNYHFGSKEELIRAILEDRLDRIDAERGRILDEACSEDRPVDLRCLLEALVRPQVSSIKRGERHVELVAQLLFGGYGEVGGPAWILADASLTGHGQRLNQLLWQQLSHLPEAIST
;
A
#
# COMPACT_ATOMS: atom_id res chain seq x y z
N MET A 1 24.60 -24.61 -32.06
CA MET A 1 25.11 -23.46 -31.29
C MET A 1 24.23 -22.26 -31.61
N ALA A 2 23.41 -21.78 -30.65
CA ALA A 2 22.62 -20.57 -30.85
C ALA A 2 23.53 -19.34 -30.83
N SER A 3 23.44 -18.49 -31.86
CA SER A 3 24.23 -17.29 -32.04
C SER A 3 24.01 -16.30 -30.89
N GLU A 4 25.07 -15.55 -30.53
CA GLU A 4 25.02 -14.51 -29.49
C GLU A 4 23.98 -13.41 -29.77
N SER A 5 23.72 -13.15 -31.05
CA SER A 5 22.63 -12.27 -31.50
C SER A 5 21.21 -12.78 -31.16
N ASP A 6 21.02 -14.09 -31.13
CA ASP A 6 19.74 -14.72 -30.81
C ASP A 6 19.44 -14.64 -29.30
N ARG A 7 20.46 -14.81 -28.45
CA ARG A 7 20.38 -14.66 -27.01
C ARG A 7 20.11 -13.20 -26.59
N THR A 8 20.66 -12.24 -27.31
CA THR A 8 20.45 -10.80 -27.06
C THR A 8 19.04 -10.37 -27.44
N ARG A 9 18.51 -10.88 -28.55
CA ARG A 9 17.10 -10.65 -28.96
C ARG A 9 16.10 -11.28 -28.00
N ASP A 10 16.38 -12.46 -27.49
CA ASP A 10 15.49 -13.15 -26.54
C ASP A 10 15.48 -12.45 -25.16
N ARG A 11 16.64 -11.95 -24.68
CA ARG A 11 16.74 -11.11 -23.48
C ARG A 11 16.00 -9.78 -23.62
N ALA A 12 16.10 -9.11 -24.77
CA ALA A 12 15.39 -7.86 -25.03
C ALA A 12 13.86 -8.08 -25.09
N ARG A 13 13.41 -9.17 -25.70
CA ARG A 13 12.00 -9.57 -25.78
C ARG A 13 11.42 -9.96 -24.41
N LYS A 14 12.21 -10.62 -23.55
CA LYS A 14 11.83 -10.96 -22.18
C LYS A 14 11.76 -9.73 -21.28
N ARG A 15 12.69 -8.77 -21.42
CA ARG A 15 12.64 -7.46 -20.73
C ARG A 15 11.41 -6.65 -21.16
N GLY A 16 11.09 -6.59 -22.46
CA GLY A 16 9.90 -5.87 -22.96
C GLY A 16 8.58 -6.47 -22.47
N ARG A 17 8.49 -7.80 -22.37
CA ARG A 17 7.29 -8.46 -21.79
C ARG A 17 7.15 -8.22 -20.28
N ASN A 18 8.25 -8.24 -19.55
CA ASN A 18 8.21 -7.95 -18.11
C ASN A 18 7.81 -6.50 -17.82
N SER A 19 8.33 -5.53 -18.60
CA SER A 19 7.96 -4.12 -18.44
C SER A 19 6.50 -3.85 -18.83
N SER A 20 5.98 -4.52 -19.86
CA SER A 20 4.56 -4.42 -20.25
C SER A 20 3.62 -5.05 -19.22
N GLY A 21 4.01 -6.18 -18.62
CA GLY A 21 3.25 -6.83 -17.55
C GLY A 21 3.20 -5.97 -16.29
N GLU A 22 4.32 -5.36 -15.92
CA GLU A 22 4.39 -4.47 -14.75
C GLU A 22 3.57 -3.19 -14.96
N ALA A 23 3.63 -2.58 -16.14
CA ALA A 23 2.80 -1.43 -16.47
C ALA A 23 1.30 -1.76 -16.39
N THR A 24 0.91 -2.95 -16.83
CA THR A 24 -0.48 -3.44 -16.71
C THR A 24 -0.86 -3.64 -15.25
N ARG A 25 0.00 -4.24 -14.44
CA ARG A 25 -0.21 -4.45 -13.00
C ARG A 25 -0.44 -3.13 -12.28
N ILE A 26 0.43 -2.13 -12.49
CA ILE A 26 0.32 -0.79 -11.90
C ILE A 26 -0.99 -0.12 -12.31
N LYS A 27 -1.37 -0.21 -13.59
CA LYS A 27 -2.62 0.36 -14.07
C LYS A 27 -3.85 -0.27 -13.41
N LEU A 28 -3.86 -1.59 -13.25
CA LEU A 28 -4.93 -2.30 -12.56
C LEU A 28 -5.03 -1.88 -11.08
N ILE A 29 -3.91 -1.75 -10.38
CA ILE A 29 -3.84 -1.23 -9.00
C ILE A 29 -4.47 0.16 -8.91
N THR A 30 -4.03 1.10 -9.76
CA THR A 30 -4.49 2.50 -9.72
C THR A 30 -6.00 2.60 -10.00
N VAL A 31 -6.49 1.87 -11.00
CA VAL A 31 -7.92 1.86 -11.34
C VAL A 31 -8.76 1.21 -10.24
N ALA A 32 -8.30 0.09 -9.69
CA ALA A 32 -9.00 -0.60 -8.61
C ALA A 32 -9.10 0.25 -7.35
N GLU A 33 -8.00 0.89 -6.94
CA GLU A 33 -7.97 1.81 -5.80
C GLU A 33 -9.00 2.92 -5.94
N ALA A 34 -9.03 3.61 -7.07
CA ALA A 34 -9.99 4.67 -7.34
C ALA A 34 -11.45 4.16 -7.30
N MET A 35 -11.73 3.03 -7.95
CA MET A 35 -13.07 2.45 -7.98
C MET A 35 -13.53 1.98 -6.60
N PHE A 36 -12.64 1.36 -5.82
CA PHE A 36 -12.96 0.95 -4.45
C PHE A 36 -13.23 2.16 -3.55
N ALA A 37 -12.41 3.21 -3.66
CA ALA A 37 -12.59 4.43 -2.89
C ALA A 37 -13.92 5.14 -3.22
N ASP A 38 -14.31 5.19 -4.49
CA ASP A 38 -15.52 5.88 -4.93
C ASP A 38 -16.81 5.11 -4.64
N ARG A 39 -16.81 3.78 -4.81
CA ARG A 39 -18.02 2.96 -4.87
C ARG A 39 -18.11 1.94 -3.76
N GLY A 40 -17.05 1.73 -3.01
CA GLY A 40 -16.94 0.67 -2.02
C GLY A 40 -16.42 -0.64 -2.58
N ILE A 41 -15.67 -1.36 -1.75
CA ILE A 41 -15.04 -2.64 -2.13
C ILE A 41 -16.08 -3.66 -2.58
N ALA A 42 -17.20 -3.80 -1.84
CA ALA A 42 -18.24 -4.78 -2.14
C ALA A 42 -18.91 -4.55 -3.50
N ALA A 43 -19.12 -3.29 -3.87
CA ALA A 43 -19.85 -2.90 -5.08
C ALA A 43 -19.05 -3.00 -6.39
N VAL A 44 -17.74 -3.26 -6.33
CA VAL A 44 -16.86 -3.27 -7.51
C VAL A 44 -16.43 -4.69 -7.83
N SER A 45 -16.62 -5.14 -9.06
CA SER A 45 -16.17 -6.45 -9.55
C SER A 45 -14.80 -6.37 -10.22
N LEU A 46 -14.07 -7.50 -10.24
CA LEU A 46 -12.78 -7.61 -10.97
C LEU A 46 -12.94 -7.36 -12.46
N ASN A 47 -14.11 -7.71 -13.03
CA ASN A 47 -14.39 -7.48 -14.44
C ASN A 47 -14.58 -5.99 -14.78
N GLU A 48 -15.24 -5.23 -13.90
CA GLU A 48 -15.35 -3.76 -14.05
C GLU A 48 -13.98 -3.08 -13.97
N ILE A 49 -13.13 -3.50 -13.03
CA ILE A 49 -11.76 -3.01 -12.92
C ILE A 49 -10.99 -3.27 -14.23
N ARG A 50 -11.08 -4.48 -14.76
CA ARG A 50 -10.47 -4.85 -16.03
C ARG A 50 -10.89 -3.94 -17.17
N LEU A 51 -12.20 -3.75 -17.33
CA LEU A 51 -12.76 -2.90 -18.38
C LEU A 51 -12.34 -1.44 -18.22
N SER A 52 -12.42 -0.89 -17.00
CA SER A 52 -12.00 0.48 -16.70
C SER A 52 -10.51 0.70 -16.91
N ALA A 53 -9.69 -0.35 -16.70
CA ALA A 53 -8.26 -0.31 -17.02
C ALA A 53 -7.97 -0.49 -18.53
N GLY A 54 -9.00 -0.63 -19.38
CA GLY A 54 -8.85 -0.81 -20.83
C GLY A 54 -8.19 -2.14 -21.21
N GLN A 55 -8.39 -3.19 -20.39
CA GLN A 55 -7.79 -4.50 -20.63
C GLN A 55 -8.79 -5.42 -21.34
N SER A 56 -8.43 -5.87 -22.55
CA SER A 56 -9.26 -6.78 -23.35
C SER A 56 -9.20 -8.23 -22.84
N ASN A 57 -8.07 -8.67 -22.28
CA ASN A 57 -7.91 -10.03 -21.79
C ASN A 57 -8.72 -10.25 -20.51
N ALA A 58 -9.72 -11.13 -20.55
CA ALA A 58 -10.59 -11.44 -19.42
C ALA A 58 -9.84 -12.04 -18.20
N ALA A 59 -8.75 -12.74 -18.44
CA ALA A 59 -7.97 -13.40 -17.38
C ALA A 59 -6.92 -12.50 -16.73
N VAL A 60 -6.73 -11.26 -17.20
CA VAL A 60 -5.59 -10.41 -16.79
C VAL A 60 -5.55 -10.10 -15.29
N VAL A 61 -6.70 -9.83 -14.68
CA VAL A 61 -6.76 -9.53 -13.24
C VAL A 61 -6.42 -10.77 -12.42
N ASN A 62 -7.03 -11.91 -12.78
CA ASN A 62 -6.72 -13.19 -12.13
C ASN A 62 -5.26 -13.62 -12.36
N TYR A 63 -4.69 -13.32 -13.51
CA TYR A 63 -3.28 -13.60 -13.81
C TYR A 63 -2.33 -12.82 -12.89
N HIS A 64 -2.63 -11.52 -12.63
CA HIS A 64 -1.77 -10.66 -11.82
C HIS A 64 -2.00 -10.80 -10.31
N PHE A 65 -3.23 -11.09 -9.90
CA PHE A 65 -3.60 -11.01 -8.48
C PHE A 65 -4.31 -12.27 -7.95
N GLY A 66 -4.93 -13.07 -8.80
CA GLY A 66 -5.65 -14.27 -8.38
C GLY A 66 -7.05 -13.98 -7.82
N SER A 67 -7.16 -13.11 -6.81
CA SER A 67 -8.43 -12.77 -6.16
C SER A 67 -8.58 -11.26 -5.95
N LYS A 68 -9.75 -10.84 -5.47
CA LYS A 68 -10.03 -9.46 -5.11
C LYS A 68 -9.28 -9.04 -3.85
N GLU A 69 -9.15 -9.96 -2.90
CA GLU A 69 -8.40 -9.80 -1.66
C GLU A 69 -6.92 -9.59 -1.95
N GLU A 70 -6.35 -10.37 -2.85
CA GLU A 70 -4.95 -10.22 -3.26
C GLU A 70 -4.70 -8.91 -4.06
N LEU A 71 -5.70 -8.45 -4.82
CA LEU A 71 -5.63 -7.12 -5.45
C LEU A 71 -5.64 -6.01 -4.40
N ILE A 72 -6.49 -6.10 -3.39
CA ILE A 72 -6.52 -5.15 -2.26
C ILE A 72 -5.18 -5.15 -1.52
N ARG A 73 -4.63 -6.33 -1.24
CA ARG A 73 -3.30 -6.49 -0.63
C ARG A 73 -2.24 -5.78 -1.47
N ALA A 74 -2.22 -6.02 -2.78
CA ALA A 74 -1.25 -5.42 -3.68
C ALA A 74 -1.36 -3.88 -3.76
N ILE A 75 -2.58 -3.32 -3.65
CA ILE A 75 -2.79 -1.87 -3.54
C ILE A 75 -2.15 -1.33 -2.26
N LEU A 76 -2.41 -1.97 -1.13
CA LEU A 76 -1.88 -1.54 0.17
C LEU A 76 -0.36 -1.64 0.21
N GLU A 77 0.21 -2.75 -0.22
CA GLU A 77 1.66 -2.95 -0.29
C GLU A 77 2.35 -1.85 -1.12
N ASP A 78 1.85 -1.57 -2.35
CA ASP A 78 2.43 -0.53 -3.22
C ASP A 78 2.40 0.88 -2.58
N ARG A 79 1.39 1.18 -1.76
CA ARG A 79 1.27 2.47 -1.07
C ARG A 79 2.12 2.51 0.21
N LEU A 80 2.08 1.45 0.99
CA LEU A 80 2.76 1.35 2.28
C LEU A 80 4.28 1.36 2.14
N ASP A 81 4.83 0.74 1.10
CA ASP A 81 6.28 0.79 0.82
C ASP A 81 6.79 2.23 0.70
N ARG A 82 6.05 3.09 -0.01
CA ARG A 82 6.41 4.52 -0.18
C ARG A 82 6.22 5.32 1.09
N ILE A 83 5.13 5.05 1.81
CA ILE A 83 4.82 5.68 3.11
C ILE A 83 5.90 5.31 4.12
N ASP A 84 6.29 4.04 4.16
CA ASP A 84 7.30 3.54 5.10
C ASP A 84 8.68 4.12 4.80
N ALA A 85 9.06 4.24 3.54
CA ALA A 85 10.31 4.88 3.13
C ALA A 85 10.36 6.37 3.51
N GLU A 86 9.25 7.11 3.35
CA GLU A 86 9.16 8.53 3.76
C GLU A 86 9.19 8.67 5.29
N ARG A 87 8.49 7.77 6.00
CA ARG A 87 8.48 7.68 7.46
C ARG A 87 9.88 7.44 8.01
N GLY A 88 10.62 6.49 7.42
CA GLY A 88 11.99 6.20 7.80
C GLY A 88 12.89 7.43 7.75
N ARG A 89 12.83 8.21 6.67
CA ARG A 89 13.61 9.44 6.53
C ARG A 89 13.26 10.46 7.62
N ILE A 90 11.98 10.64 7.93
CA ILE A 90 11.54 11.56 8.99
C ILE A 90 12.06 11.09 10.35
N LEU A 91 11.96 9.79 10.65
CA LEU A 91 12.44 9.23 11.91
C LEU A 91 13.97 9.34 12.05
N ASP A 92 14.72 9.13 10.98
CA ASP A 92 16.18 9.21 10.99
C ASP A 92 16.67 10.67 11.15
N GLU A 93 15.99 11.62 10.50
CA GLU A 93 16.25 13.05 10.69
C GLU A 93 15.92 13.51 12.12
N ALA A 94 14.88 12.94 12.72
CA ALA A 94 14.43 13.29 14.07
C ALA A 94 15.22 12.63 15.20
N CYS A 95 15.69 11.42 14.96
CA CYS A 95 16.46 10.60 15.91
C CYS A 95 17.98 10.75 15.70
N SER A 96 18.47 11.90 15.23
CA SER A 96 19.91 12.19 15.27
C SER A 96 20.39 12.17 16.73
N GLU A 97 21.55 11.55 16.99
CA GLU A 97 22.03 11.08 18.29
C GLU A 97 21.98 12.09 19.46
N ASP A 98 21.81 13.38 19.18
CA ASP A 98 21.81 14.48 20.15
C ASP A 98 20.41 15.03 20.51
N ARG A 99 19.32 14.46 20.00
CA ARG A 99 17.98 14.98 20.25
C ARG A 99 17.05 13.91 20.82
N PRO A 100 16.44 14.13 21.99
CA PRO A 100 15.38 13.24 22.46
C PRO A 100 14.22 13.26 21.45
N VAL A 101 13.74 12.07 21.08
CA VAL A 101 12.59 11.91 20.21
C VAL A 101 11.37 12.50 20.90
N ASP A 102 10.83 13.61 20.39
CA ASP A 102 9.62 14.21 20.93
C ASP A 102 8.35 13.67 20.23
N LEU A 103 7.22 13.76 20.93
CA LEU A 103 5.92 13.30 20.44
C LEU A 103 5.53 14.00 19.13
N ARG A 104 5.88 15.28 18.95
CA ARG A 104 5.59 16.03 17.74
C ARG A 104 6.24 15.40 16.52
N CYS A 105 7.49 14.99 16.64
CA CYS A 105 8.22 14.36 15.56
C CYS A 105 7.65 12.99 15.19
N LEU A 106 7.23 12.22 16.19
CA LEU A 106 6.53 10.95 15.94
C LEU A 106 5.19 11.16 15.22
N LEU A 107 4.44 12.18 15.60
CA LEU A 107 3.19 12.53 14.92
C LEU A 107 3.45 13.04 13.48
N GLU A 108 4.52 13.78 13.25
CA GLU A 108 4.93 14.17 11.90
C GLU A 108 5.30 12.95 11.04
N ALA A 109 6.04 11.98 11.59
CA ALA A 109 6.36 10.72 10.91
C ALA A 109 5.13 9.84 10.65
N LEU A 110 4.08 9.97 11.46
CA LEU A 110 2.81 9.29 11.24
C LEU A 110 2.00 9.95 10.12
N VAL A 111 1.86 11.28 10.15
CA VAL A 111 0.89 12.02 9.34
C VAL A 111 1.44 12.50 7.99
N ARG A 112 2.68 13.03 7.95
CA ARG A 112 3.24 13.62 6.71
C ARG A 112 3.27 12.66 5.52
N PRO A 113 3.68 11.38 5.66
CA PRO A 113 3.67 10.44 4.55
C PRO A 113 2.26 10.19 3.99
N GLN A 114 1.23 10.18 4.85
CA GLN A 114 -0.16 10.04 4.44
C GLN A 114 -0.61 11.26 3.62
N VAL A 115 -0.30 12.46 4.10
CA VAL A 115 -0.60 13.71 3.38
C VAL A 115 0.12 13.76 2.04
N SER A 116 1.36 13.31 1.98
CA SER A 116 2.13 13.22 0.72
C SER A 116 1.46 12.26 -0.27
N SER A 117 0.97 11.13 0.20
CA SER A 117 0.26 10.14 -0.61
C SER A 117 -1.05 10.72 -1.16
N ILE A 118 -1.86 11.36 -0.33
CA ILE A 118 -3.11 12.02 -0.74
C ILE A 118 -2.82 13.13 -1.80
N LYS A 119 -1.76 13.92 -1.60
CA LYS A 119 -1.35 14.95 -2.59
C LYS A 119 -0.93 14.37 -3.94
N ARG A 120 -0.45 13.13 -3.99
CA ARG A 120 -0.19 12.39 -5.22
C ARG A 120 -1.47 11.84 -5.88
N GLY A 121 -2.64 12.01 -5.26
CA GLY A 121 -3.90 11.48 -5.73
C GLY A 121 -4.14 10.01 -5.39
N GLU A 122 -3.35 9.44 -4.49
CA GLU A 122 -3.53 8.08 -3.98
C GLU A 122 -4.69 8.06 -2.98
N ARG A 123 -5.48 6.99 -2.97
CA ARG A 123 -6.73 6.89 -2.20
C ARG A 123 -6.74 5.72 -1.22
N HIS A 124 -5.56 5.29 -0.81
CA HIS A 124 -5.42 4.17 0.12
C HIS A 124 -6.05 4.45 1.50
N VAL A 125 -6.11 5.72 1.93
CA VAL A 125 -6.73 6.10 3.21
C VAL A 125 -8.22 5.77 3.22
N GLU A 126 -8.93 6.08 2.13
CA GLU A 126 -10.34 5.71 1.96
C GLU A 126 -10.52 4.20 1.88
N LEU A 127 -9.60 3.50 1.19
CA LEU A 127 -9.61 2.05 1.12
C LEU A 127 -9.44 1.42 2.52
N VAL A 128 -8.47 1.90 3.30
CA VAL A 128 -8.24 1.47 4.69
C VAL A 128 -9.47 1.74 5.56
N ALA A 129 -10.09 2.92 5.43
CA ALA A 129 -11.32 3.25 6.17
C ALA A 129 -12.47 2.28 5.83
N GLN A 130 -12.62 1.90 4.57
CA GLN A 130 -13.63 0.91 4.17
C GLN A 130 -13.33 -0.50 4.69
N LEU A 131 -12.07 -0.89 4.76
CA LEU A 131 -11.67 -2.17 5.35
C LEU A 131 -11.95 -2.21 6.85
N LEU A 132 -11.76 -1.10 7.55
CA LEU A 132 -12.00 -1.00 9.00
C LEU A 132 -13.49 -0.87 9.36
N PHE A 133 -14.24 -0.08 8.60
CA PHE A 133 -15.57 0.36 8.97
C PHE A 133 -16.67 0.00 7.95
N GLY A 134 -16.30 -0.40 6.74
CA GLY A 134 -17.22 -0.61 5.61
C GLY A 134 -17.94 -1.96 5.59
N GLY A 135 -17.75 -2.82 6.58
CA GLY A 135 -18.41 -4.14 6.64
C GLY A 135 -18.00 -5.10 5.52
N TYR A 136 -16.85 -4.89 4.87
CA TYR A 136 -16.32 -5.81 3.88
C TYR A 136 -15.71 -7.03 4.59
N GLY A 137 -16.42 -8.16 4.47
CA GLY A 137 -16.10 -9.40 5.18
C GLY A 137 -16.97 -9.63 6.42
N GLU A 138 -16.84 -10.80 7.04
CA GLU A 138 -17.48 -11.09 8.35
C GLU A 138 -16.94 -10.15 9.43
N VAL A 139 -17.70 -9.99 10.53
CA VAL A 139 -17.32 -9.15 11.67
C VAL A 139 -15.88 -9.46 12.10
N GLY A 140 -14.97 -8.51 11.83
CA GLY A 140 -13.54 -8.72 11.95
C GLY A 140 -12.78 -8.46 10.66
N GLY A 141 -13.48 -8.20 9.53
CA GLY A 141 -12.95 -7.84 8.21
C GLY A 141 -11.52 -8.30 7.92
N PRO A 142 -10.88 -7.99 6.83
CA PRO A 142 -9.48 -8.37 6.63
C PRO A 142 -8.54 -7.54 7.52
N ALA A 143 -8.80 -7.53 8.85
CA ALA A 143 -7.91 -6.97 9.87
C ALA A 143 -6.48 -7.53 9.73
N TRP A 144 -6.35 -8.76 9.22
CA TRP A 144 -5.08 -9.36 8.88
C TRP A 144 -4.34 -8.63 7.74
N ILE A 145 -5.07 -8.06 6.75
CA ILE A 145 -4.44 -7.24 5.69
C ILE A 145 -3.83 -5.98 6.32
N LEU A 146 -4.53 -5.37 7.26
CA LEU A 146 -4.04 -4.18 7.96
C LEU A 146 -2.96 -4.51 8.99
N ALA A 147 -3.09 -5.64 9.69
CA ALA A 147 -2.07 -6.10 10.63
C ALA A 147 -0.75 -6.43 9.93
N ASP A 148 -0.82 -7.09 8.77
CA ASP A 148 0.35 -7.44 7.96
C ASP A 148 0.99 -6.18 7.34
N ALA A 149 0.17 -5.24 6.88
CA ALA A 149 0.62 -4.04 6.17
C ALA A 149 1.11 -2.91 7.11
N SER A 150 0.60 -2.83 8.36
CA SER A 150 0.96 -1.76 9.29
C SER A 150 2.20 -2.03 10.13
N LEU A 151 2.76 -3.26 10.07
CA LEU A 151 3.77 -3.74 11.02
C LEU A 151 5.14 -4.00 10.38
N THR A 152 5.44 -3.46 9.20
CA THR A 152 6.75 -3.63 8.56
C THR A 152 7.67 -2.42 8.76
N GLY A 153 8.95 -2.66 8.93
CA GLY A 153 10.02 -1.68 8.90
C GLY A 153 9.87 -0.50 9.86
N HIS A 154 9.79 0.71 9.31
CA HIS A 154 9.72 1.96 10.07
C HIS A 154 8.36 2.16 10.77
N GLY A 155 7.28 1.53 10.31
CA GLY A 155 5.99 1.52 10.98
C GLY A 155 6.04 0.88 12.36
N GLN A 156 6.72 -0.25 12.50
CA GLN A 156 6.94 -0.90 13.80
C GLN A 156 7.77 -0.02 14.74
N ARG A 157 8.87 0.55 14.21
CA ARG A 157 9.72 1.48 14.97
C ARG A 157 8.91 2.68 15.48
N LEU A 158 8.11 3.30 14.62
CA LEU A 158 7.23 4.40 15.01
C LEU A 158 6.25 4.00 16.11
N ASN A 159 5.60 2.86 15.97
CA ASN A 159 4.66 2.35 16.96
C ASN A 159 5.33 2.13 18.33
N GLN A 160 6.51 1.51 18.35
CA GLN A 160 7.27 1.32 19.61
C GLN A 160 7.61 2.65 20.27
N LEU A 161 8.08 3.64 19.51
CA LEU A 161 8.43 4.96 20.04
C LEU A 161 7.20 5.72 20.55
N LEU A 162 6.06 5.64 19.84
CA LEU A 162 4.79 6.21 20.31
C LEU A 162 4.33 5.57 21.62
N TRP A 163 4.34 4.25 21.72
CA TRP A 163 3.99 3.55 22.97
C TRP A 163 4.91 3.95 24.13
N GLN A 164 6.20 4.08 23.92
CA GLN A 164 7.14 4.54 24.93
C GLN A 164 6.81 5.97 25.41
N GLN A 165 6.48 6.89 24.52
CA GLN A 165 6.11 8.26 24.87
C GLN A 165 4.75 8.33 25.57
N LEU A 166 3.77 7.51 25.14
CA LEU A 166 2.42 7.53 25.68
C LEU A 166 2.31 6.78 27.02
N SER A 167 3.17 5.80 27.29
CA SER A 167 3.15 5.04 28.54
C SER A 167 3.45 5.87 29.79
N HIS A 168 3.98 7.07 29.61
CA HIS A 168 4.22 8.02 30.70
C HIS A 168 3.03 8.97 30.98
N LEU A 169 1.99 8.91 30.13
CA LEU A 169 0.77 9.70 30.38
C LEU A 169 -0.06 9.02 31.48
N PRO A 170 -0.61 9.79 32.45
CA PRO A 170 -1.48 9.21 33.47
C PRO A 170 -2.72 8.57 32.82
N GLU A 171 -3.24 7.48 33.42
CA GLU A 171 -4.37 6.67 32.95
C GLU A 171 -5.70 7.43 32.73
N ALA A 172 -5.70 8.75 32.76
CA ALA A 172 -6.89 9.61 32.66
C ALA A 172 -7.55 9.63 31.26
N ILE A 173 -7.05 8.83 30.29
CA ILE A 173 -7.62 8.76 28.90
C ILE A 173 -8.22 7.37 28.59
N SER A 174 -8.36 6.52 29.59
CA SER A 174 -8.95 5.16 29.45
C SER A 174 -10.39 5.12 30.00
N THR A 175 -11.28 5.98 29.45
CA THR A 175 -12.73 5.86 29.69
C THR A 175 -13.49 6.07 28.40
#